data_4986090eef38050a19ab6a67b57450d3
#
_entry.id   4986090eef38050a19ab6a67b57450d3
#
_cell.length_a   1.000
_cell.length_b   1.000
_cell.length_c   1.000
_cell.angle_alpha   90.00
_cell.angle_beta   90.00
_cell.angle_gamma   90.00
#
_symmetry.space_group_name_H-M   'P 1'
#
loop_
_entity.id
_entity.type
_entity.pdbx_description
1 polymer ?
#
loop_
_entity_poly.entity_id
_entity_poly.type
_entity_poly.pdbx_seq_one_letter_code
_entity_poly.pdbx_strand_id
1 'polypeptide(L)'
;MMKRLALSVALLLACGELQAHDFWIEPSTFHPLSGTVVKVGLRVGQNFIGDAVPRYSDGIAQFYIRQDGKDEPIEGADGGDPAGFLRASGEATAVIAYRSAGSPITLPPAEFEAYLHQYGLERVIAERTKRGESGKSGQERFYRYAKALLAGAKSSPDNKSSPDNKPAPAASRPLGLDYEIVPDDDPAAHLGPVRGRVLYQGKPLAGALVVATPRDQPTGALRVRSDDQGAFSFALPRGGVWLITSVHMVRASFFSTEDWDSLWASLTFDRPGPPQ
;
A
#
# COMPACT_ATOMS: atom_id res chain seq x y z
N MET A 1 61.29 16.60 16.97
CA MET A 1 60.49 15.34 16.74
C MET A 1 59.05 15.62 17.08
N MET A 2 58.24 15.97 16.09
CA MET A 2 56.79 16.21 16.24
C MET A 2 56.03 14.95 15.82
N LYS A 3 55.38 14.27 16.76
CA LYS A 3 54.49 13.14 16.48
C LYS A 3 53.16 13.66 15.94
N ARG A 4 52.87 13.40 14.66
CA ARG A 4 51.57 13.65 14.05
C ARG A 4 50.58 12.56 14.51
N LEU A 5 49.62 12.96 15.30
CA LEU A 5 48.50 12.14 15.72
C LEU A 5 47.51 12.08 14.55
N ALA A 6 47.39 10.93 13.89
CA ALA A 6 46.38 10.69 12.85
C ALA A 6 45.06 10.36 13.54
N LEU A 7 44.10 11.31 13.45
CA LEU A 7 42.74 11.13 13.92
C LEU A 7 41.96 10.38 12.84
N SER A 8 41.80 9.05 13.03
CA SER A 8 40.93 8.23 12.18
C SER A 8 39.48 8.51 12.55
N VAL A 9 38.77 9.28 11.74
CA VAL A 9 37.32 9.44 11.82
C VAL A 9 36.70 8.16 11.25
N ALA A 10 36.26 7.26 12.11
CA ALA A 10 35.39 6.14 11.73
C ALA A 10 34.02 6.74 11.38
N LEU A 11 33.75 6.82 10.07
CA LEU A 11 32.42 7.11 9.53
C LEU A 11 31.53 5.90 9.83
N LEU A 12 30.78 5.94 10.93
CA LEU A 12 29.70 5.02 11.21
C LEU A 12 28.62 5.27 10.14
N LEU A 13 28.69 4.52 9.04
CA LEU A 13 27.56 4.31 8.17
C LEU A 13 26.47 3.65 9.03
N ALA A 14 25.52 4.45 9.50
CA ALA A 14 24.24 3.94 9.97
C ALA A 14 23.61 3.25 8.77
N CYS A 15 23.85 1.94 8.62
CA CYS A 15 22.98 1.06 7.85
C CYS A 15 21.61 1.15 8.52
N GLY A 16 20.77 2.10 8.07
CA GLY A 16 19.36 2.04 8.39
C GLY A 16 18.89 0.64 7.99
N GLU A 17 18.34 -0.09 8.94
CA GLU A 17 17.78 -1.40 8.75
C GLU A 17 16.79 -1.31 7.58
N LEU A 18 17.16 -1.89 6.43
CA LEU A 18 16.29 -2.09 5.28
C LEU A 18 15.29 -3.20 5.64
N GLN A 19 14.46 -2.95 6.65
CA GLN A 19 13.36 -3.84 6.96
C GLN A 19 12.30 -3.74 5.86
N ALA A 20 11.67 -4.85 5.59
CA ALA A 20 10.50 -4.90 4.74
C ALA A 20 9.39 -4.02 5.38
N HIS A 21 9.12 -2.88 4.78
CA HIS A 21 8.22 -1.86 5.31
C HIS A 21 6.98 -1.73 4.43
N ASP A 22 5.85 -1.39 5.07
CA ASP A 22 4.64 -0.99 4.36
C ASP A 22 4.94 0.21 3.44
N PHE A 23 4.27 0.25 2.31
CA PHE A 23 4.35 1.34 1.35
C PHE A 23 2.94 1.84 1.05
N TRP A 24 2.75 3.17 1.01
CA TRP A 24 1.44 3.75 0.73
C TRP A 24 1.52 5.05 -0.05
N ILE A 25 0.39 5.41 -0.65
CA ILE A 25 0.18 6.70 -1.28
C ILE A 25 -0.41 7.66 -0.25
N GLU A 26 0.16 8.86 -0.17
CA GLU A 26 -0.28 9.93 0.70
C GLU A 26 -0.64 11.18 -0.11
N PRO A 27 -1.91 11.35 -0.49
CA PRO A 27 -2.35 12.58 -1.13
C PRO A 27 -2.39 13.75 -0.11
N SER A 28 -2.13 14.97 -0.57
CA SER A 28 -2.21 16.17 0.29
C SER A 28 -3.62 16.43 0.84
N THR A 29 -4.64 15.83 0.25
CA THR A 29 -6.02 15.79 0.72
C THR A 29 -6.74 14.59 0.15
N PHE A 30 -7.59 13.97 0.96
CA PHE A 30 -8.52 12.91 0.51
C PHE A 30 -9.87 13.46 0.03
N HIS A 31 -10.13 14.76 0.24
CA HIS A 31 -11.38 15.44 -0.11
C HIS A 31 -11.08 16.68 -0.97
N PRO A 32 -10.56 16.49 -2.18
CA PRO A 32 -10.24 17.62 -3.05
C PRO A 32 -11.51 18.29 -3.57
N LEU A 33 -11.43 19.60 -3.80
CA LEU A 33 -12.42 20.31 -4.61
C LEU A 33 -12.12 20.09 -6.09
N SER A 34 -13.16 20.09 -6.92
CA SER A 34 -13.00 19.96 -8.38
C SER A 34 -12.08 21.05 -8.93
N GLY A 35 -11.18 20.66 -9.83
CA GLY A 35 -10.20 21.56 -10.45
C GLY A 35 -8.95 21.84 -9.60
N THR A 36 -8.90 21.42 -8.32
CA THR A 36 -7.72 21.64 -7.48
C THR A 36 -6.58 20.70 -7.83
N VAL A 37 -5.35 21.17 -7.61
CA VAL A 37 -4.16 20.34 -7.75
C VAL A 37 -3.90 19.63 -6.42
N VAL A 38 -3.83 18.30 -6.47
CA VAL A 38 -3.48 17.44 -5.34
C VAL A 38 -2.02 16.99 -5.50
N LYS A 39 -1.22 17.20 -4.47
CA LYS A 39 0.12 16.63 -4.37
C LYS A 39 0.01 15.18 -3.95
N VAL A 40 0.76 14.28 -4.59
CA VAL A 40 0.74 12.85 -4.30
C VAL A 40 2.11 12.42 -3.80
N GLY A 41 2.20 12.18 -2.50
CA GLY A 41 3.40 11.64 -1.85
C GLY A 41 3.39 10.11 -1.88
N LEU A 42 4.58 9.53 -1.86
CA LEU A 42 4.82 8.11 -1.61
C LEU A 42 5.53 7.98 -0.27
N ARG A 43 5.14 7.00 0.52
CA ARG A 43 5.70 6.79 1.87
C ARG A 43 6.10 5.33 2.06
N VAL A 44 7.11 5.12 2.90
CA VAL A 44 7.56 3.80 3.34
C VAL A 44 7.80 3.82 4.84
N GLY A 45 7.31 2.82 5.56
CA GLY A 45 7.47 2.76 7.01
C GLY A 45 6.66 1.66 7.66
N GLN A 46 6.48 1.75 8.98
CA GLN A 46 5.71 0.77 9.76
C GLN A 46 4.61 1.47 10.56
N ASN A 47 3.52 0.76 10.80
CA ASN A 47 2.41 1.28 11.61
C ASN A 47 1.89 2.64 11.12
N PHE A 48 1.87 2.86 9.80
CA PHE A 48 1.43 4.11 9.18
C PHE A 48 2.28 5.34 9.57
N ILE A 49 3.51 5.13 10.03
CA ILE A 49 4.53 6.14 10.29
C ILE A 49 5.69 5.83 9.37
N GLY A 50 6.14 6.79 8.58
CA GLY A 50 7.21 6.51 7.62
C GLY A 50 7.74 7.74 6.91
N ASP A 51 8.79 7.50 6.13
CA ASP A 51 9.55 8.50 5.42
C ASP A 51 9.03 8.69 3.99
N ALA A 52 9.34 9.84 3.42
CA ALA A 52 9.06 10.14 2.03
C ALA A 52 9.90 9.24 1.11
N VAL A 53 9.24 8.72 0.08
CA VAL A 53 9.91 8.04 -1.03
C VAL A 53 9.88 8.99 -2.23
N PRO A 54 11.02 9.57 -2.62
CA PRO A 54 11.10 10.40 -3.81
C PRO A 54 10.70 9.63 -5.07
N ARG A 55 10.23 10.34 -6.08
CA ARG A 55 9.94 9.74 -7.38
C ARG A 55 11.23 9.25 -8.03
N TYR A 56 11.21 8.00 -8.53
CA TYR A 56 12.23 7.45 -9.40
C TYR A 56 11.53 6.72 -10.54
N SER A 57 11.55 7.28 -11.73
CA SER A 57 10.80 6.78 -12.88
C SER A 57 11.14 5.34 -13.24
N ASP A 58 12.40 4.94 -13.13
CA ASP A 58 12.84 3.55 -13.38
C ASP A 58 12.26 2.53 -12.38
N GLY A 59 11.89 3.00 -11.18
CA GLY A 59 11.24 2.17 -10.15
C GLY A 59 9.72 2.08 -10.28
N ILE A 60 9.12 2.82 -11.21
CA ILE A 60 7.66 2.93 -11.38
C ILE A 60 7.22 2.17 -12.62
N ALA A 61 6.46 1.10 -12.44
CA ALA A 61 5.82 0.41 -13.55
C ALA A 61 4.50 1.08 -13.96
N GLN A 62 3.73 1.57 -12.98
CA GLN A 62 2.47 2.30 -13.20
C GLN A 62 2.26 3.33 -12.09
N PHE A 63 1.83 4.54 -12.44
CA PHE A 63 1.42 5.57 -11.50
C PHE A 63 0.40 6.48 -12.16
N TYR A 64 -0.87 6.30 -11.78
CA TYR A 64 -1.99 6.99 -12.42
C TYR A 64 -3.14 7.23 -11.45
N ILE A 65 -4.06 8.11 -11.85
CA ILE A 65 -5.37 8.26 -11.22
C ILE A 65 -6.44 7.73 -12.17
N ARG A 66 -7.39 6.96 -11.63
CA ARG A 66 -8.65 6.58 -12.32
C ARG A 66 -9.78 7.45 -11.81
N GLN A 67 -10.27 8.34 -12.64
CA GLN A 67 -11.42 9.20 -12.34
C GLN A 67 -12.38 9.21 -13.55
N ASP A 68 -13.68 9.16 -13.29
CA ASP A 68 -14.74 9.10 -14.32
C ASP A 68 -14.51 7.98 -15.36
N GLY A 69 -13.90 6.87 -14.94
CA GLY A 69 -13.61 5.71 -15.80
C GLY A 69 -12.41 5.88 -16.73
N LYS A 70 -11.64 6.95 -16.60
CA LYS A 70 -10.42 7.20 -17.38
C LYS A 70 -9.19 7.12 -16.50
N ASP A 71 -8.11 6.59 -17.05
CA ASP A 71 -6.79 6.56 -16.43
C ASP A 71 -5.96 7.74 -16.95
N GLU A 72 -5.45 8.54 -16.03
CA GLU A 72 -4.57 9.67 -16.31
C GLU A 72 -3.26 9.47 -15.56
N PRO A 73 -2.10 9.60 -16.24
CA PRO A 73 -0.81 9.43 -15.57
C PRO A 73 -0.61 10.54 -14.51
N ILE A 74 0.05 10.17 -13.40
CA ILE A 74 0.49 11.14 -12.40
C ILE A 74 1.91 11.54 -12.74
N GLU A 75 2.06 12.79 -13.16
CA GLU A 75 3.34 13.36 -13.56
C GLU A 75 4.09 13.95 -12.37
N GLY A 76 5.44 13.92 -12.45
CA GLY A 76 6.33 14.48 -11.45
C GLY A 76 7.78 14.39 -11.90
N ALA A 77 8.65 15.18 -11.28
CA ALA A 77 10.09 15.14 -11.55
C ALA A 77 10.78 14.05 -10.74
N ASP A 78 11.77 13.40 -11.31
CA ASP A 78 12.63 12.45 -10.58
C ASP A 78 13.36 13.15 -9.43
N GLY A 79 13.49 12.45 -8.31
CA GLY A 79 13.98 12.98 -7.04
C GLY A 79 12.96 13.83 -6.28
N GLY A 80 11.75 14.05 -6.84
CA GLY A 80 10.71 14.89 -6.23
C GLY A 80 9.97 14.21 -5.06
N ASP A 81 9.71 14.99 -4.01
CA ASP A 81 8.67 14.77 -3.01
C ASP A 81 7.86 16.07 -2.89
N PRO A 82 6.58 16.08 -3.29
CA PRO A 82 5.73 14.93 -3.64
C PRO A 82 6.18 14.22 -4.93
N ALA A 83 5.87 12.92 -5.02
CA ALA A 83 6.23 12.10 -6.17
C ALA A 83 5.45 12.45 -7.45
N GLY A 84 4.37 13.21 -7.33
CA GLY A 84 3.63 13.70 -8.47
C GLY A 84 2.48 14.62 -8.11
N PHE A 85 1.78 15.03 -9.15
CA PHE A 85 0.64 15.95 -9.06
C PHE A 85 -0.50 15.45 -9.93
N LEU A 86 -1.71 15.65 -9.49
CA LEU A 86 -2.91 15.39 -10.27
C LEU A 86 -3.89 16.55 -10.14
N ARG A 87 -4.78 16.70 -11.10
CA ARG A 87 -5.91 17.62 -11.00
C ARG A 87 -7.16 16.83 -10.67
N ALA A 88 -7.76 17.11 -9.53
CA ALA A 88 -9.00 16.47 -9.13
C ALA A 88 -10.14 16.90 -10.07
N SER A 89 -10.90 15.92 -10.58
CA SER A 89 -12.08 16.13 -11.39
C SER A 89 -13.15 15.10 -10.98
N GLY A 90 -14.38 15.33 -11.43
CA GLY A 90 -15.45 14.35 -11.23
C GLY A 90 -16.13 14.40 -9.87
N GLU A 91 -17.35 13.85 -9.85
CA GLU A 91 -18.21 13.79 -8.66
C GLU A 91 -18.09 12.44 -7.93
N ALA A 92 -17.54 11.44 -8.60
CA ALA A 92 -17.36 10.10 -8.05
C ALA A 92 -15.98 9.96 -7.38
N THR A 93 -15.89 9.02 -6.45
CA THR A 93 -14.61 8.65 -5.85
C THR A 93 -13.61 8.24 -6.92
N ALA A 94 -12.43 8.85 -6.90
CA ALA A 94 -11.30 8.52 -7.76
C ALA A 94 -10.32 7.60 -7.03
N VAL A 95 -9.56 6.80 -7.79
CA VAL A 95 -8.56 5.88 -7.27
C VAL A 95 -7.19 6.22 -7.82
N ILE A 96 -6.27 6.60 -6.95
CA ILE A 96 -4.85 6.67 -7.29
C ILE A 96 -4.28 5.27 -7.19
N ALA A 97 -3.50 4.85 -8.19
CA ALA A 97 -2.87 3.55 -8.26
C ALA A 97 -1.38 3.66 -8.56
N TYR A 98 -0.59 2.86 -7.86
CA TYR A 98 0.85 2.74 -8.03
C TYR A 98 1.25 1.27 -8.10
N ARG A 99 2.15 0.95 -9.04
CA ARG A 99 2.84 -0.33 -9.12
C ARG A 99 4.33 -0.07 -9.29
N SER A 100 5.18 -0.71 -8.47
CA SER A 100 6.62 -0.66 -8.67
C SER A 100 7.09 -1.64 -9.75
N ALA A 101 8.25 -1.38 -10.31
CA ALA A 101 8.93 -2.30 -11.24
C ALA A 101 9.50 -3.55 -10.54
N GLY A 102 9.54 -3.52 -9.19
CA GLY A 102 10.15 -4.57 -8.37
C GLY A 102 11.63 -4.30 -8.10
N SER A 103 12.07 -4.62 -6.88
CA SER A 103 13.46 -4.42 -6.45
C SER A 103 13.96 -5.64 -5.69
N PRO A 104 15.20 -6.08 -5.91
CA PRO A 104 15.78 -7.20 -5.16
C PRO A 104 16.23 -6.74 -3.77
N ILE A 105 16.12 -7.63 -2.79
CA ILE A 105 16.69 -7.46 -1.45
C ILE A 105 17.12 -8.81 -0.89
N THR A 106 18.17 -8.80 -0.09
CA THR A 106 18.59 -9.97 0.68
C THR A 106 18.55 -9.62 2.16
N LEU A 107 17.78 -10.38 2.93
CA LEU A 107 17.66 -10.22 4.36
C LEU A 107 18.43 -11.32 5.08
N PRO A 108 19.13 -11.03 6.20
CA PRO A 108 19.74 -12.03 7.07
C PRO A 108 18.69 -13.03 7.57
N PRO A 109 19.10 -14.27 7.92
CA PRO A 109 18.15 -15.33 8.29
C PRO A 109 17.16 -14.93 9.39
N ALA A 110 17.64 -14.32 10.47
CA ALA A 110 16.81 -13.93 11.60
C ALA A 110 15.82 -12.81 11.26
N GLU A 111 16.25 -11.84 10.44
CA GLU A 111 15.40 -10.74 9.99
C GLU A 111 14.31 -11.23 9.03
N PHE A 112 14.70 -12.13 8.11
CA PHE A 112 13.73 -12.71 7.18
C PHE A 112 12.68 -13.57 7.91
N GLU A 113 13.07 -14.35 8.89
CA GLU A 113 12.14 -15.14 9.72
C GLU A 113 11.19 -14.22 10.51
N ALA A 114 11.72 -13.17 11.15
CA ALA A 114 10.91 -12.18 11.86
C ALA A 114 9.90 -11.50 10.94
N TYR A 115 10.33 -11.11 9.76
CA TYR A 115 9.47 -10.54 8.71
C TYR A 115 8.35 -11.51 8.31
N LEU A 116 8.66 -12.78 8.05
CA LEU A 116 7.64 -13.77 7.68
C LEU A 116 6.58 -13.92 8.77
N HIS A 117 6.97 -13.94 10.04
CA HIS A 117 6.04 -13.99 11.18
C HIS A 117 5.22 -12.70 11.29
N GLN A 118 5.85 -11.54 11.16
CA GLN A 118 5.18 -10.23 11.28
C GLN A 118 4.02 -10.08 10.29
N TYR A 119 4.24 -10.53 9.04
CA TYR A 119 3.26 -10.41 7.97
C TYR A 119 2.39 -11.67 7.75
N GLY A 120 2.50 -12.64 8.67
CA GLY A 120 1.64 -13.82 8.67
C GLY A 120 1.83 -14.71 7.46
N LEU A 121 3.08 -14.92 7.06
CA LEU A 121 3.47 -15.72 5.90
C LEU A 121 3.81 -17.17 6.29
N GLU A 122 2.95 -17.80 7.11
CA GLU A 122 3.20 -19.15 7.68
C GLU A 122 3.41 -20.21 6.60
N ARG A 123 2.79 -20.06 5.42
CA ARG A 123 3.01 -20.99 4.29
C ARG A 123 4.44 -20.95 3.80
N VAL A 124 5.06 -19.76 3.77
CA VAL A 124 6.46 -19.57 3.38
C VAL A 124 7.37 -20.19 4.45
N ILE A 125 7.08 -19.96 5.73
CA ILE A 125 7.82 -20.55 6.85
C ILE A 125 7.79 -22.09 6.76
N ALA A 126 6.61 -22.67 6.56
CA ALA A 126 6.44 -24.10 6.41
C ALA A 126 7.20 -24.68 5.19
N GLU A 127 7.16 -23.97 4.06
CA GLU A 127 7.91 -24.37 2.86
C GLU A 127 9.41 -24.32 3.08
N ARG A 128 9.93 -23.24 3.69
CA ARG A 128 11.36 -23.10 4.05
C ARG A 128 11.80 -24.22 4.99
N THR A 129 10.99 -24.52 6.01
CA THR A 129 11.27 -25.63 6.95
C THR A 129 11.35 -26.96 6.22
N LYS A 130 10.39 -27.28 5.37
CA LYS A 130 10.37 -28.51 4.58
C LYS A 130 11.60 -28.65 3.67
N ARG A 131 12.15 -27.53 3.18
CA ARG A 131 13.34 -27.50 2.30
C ARG A 131 14.66 -27.38 3.06
N GLY A 132 14.65 -27.27 4.40
CA GLY A 132 15.86 -27.02 5.18
C GLY A 132 16.47 -25.63 4.94
N GLU A 133 15.63 -24.63 4.68
CA GLU A 133 16.04 -23.26 4.37
C GLU A 133 15.83 -22.27 5.54
N SER A 134 15.28 -22.70 6.69
CA SER A 134 14.95 -21.81 7.81
C SER A 134 16.14 -21.01 8.35
N GLY A 135 17.37 -21.55 8.27
CA GLY A 135 18.59 -20.84 8.68
C GLY A 135 19.30 -20.08 7.55
N LYS A 136 18.71 -19.96 6.37
CA LYS A 136 19.30 -19.27 5.23
C LYS A 136 18.76 -17.85 5.12
N SER A 137 19.56 -16.93 4.52
CA SER A 137 19.10 -15.61 4.13
C SER A 137 17.88 -15.71 3.22
N GLY A 138 17.00 -14.71 3.27
CA GLY A 138 15.90 -14.56 2.34
C GLY A 138 16.33 -13.67 1.18
N GLN A 139 16.33 -14.21 -0.03
CA GLN A 139 16.54 -13.43 -1.25
C GLN A 139 15.19 -13.24 -1.91
N GLU A 140 14.71 -12.01 -1.98
CA GLU A 140 13.42 -11.71 -2.58
C GLU A 140 13.48 -10.54 -3.53
N ARG A 141 12.54 -10.55 -4.50
CA ARG A 141 12.16 -9.37 -5.28
C ARG A 141 10.83 -8.90 -4.76
N PHE A 142 10.81 -7.68 -4.20
CA PHE A 142 9.56 -7.11 -3.69
C PHE A 142 8.89 -6.20 -4.72
N TYR A 143 7.56 -6.30 -4.77
CA TYR A 143 6.69 -5.48 -5.61
C TYR A 143 5.67 -4.75 -4.75
N ARG A 144 5.45 -3.47 -5.02
CA ARG A 144 4.53 -2.60 -4.29
C ARG A 144 3.32 -2.28 -5.16
N TYR A 145 2.13 -2.47 -4.61
CA TYR A 145 0.84 -2.23 -5.23
C TYR A 145 0.02 -1.35 -4.30
N ALA A 146 0.09 -0.04 -4.46
CA ALA A 146 -0.57 0.90 -3.57
C ALA A 146 -1.75 1.56 -4.25
N LYS A 147 -2.83 1.76 -3.47
CA LYS A 147 -3.98 2.53 -3.87
C LYS A 147 -4.31 3.59 -2.82
N ALA A 148 -4.86 4.73 -3.27
CA ALA A 148 -5.49 5.71 -2.40
C ALA A 148 -6.82 6.16 -2.99
N LEU A 149 -7.84 6.32 -2.15
CA LEU A 149 -9.15 6.79 -2.57
C LEU A 149 -9.24 8.29 -2.32
N LEU A 150 -9.61 9.04 -3.34
CA LEU A 150 -10.02 10.44 -3.21
C LEU A 150 -11.54 10.52 -3.29
N ALA A 151 -12.16 11.07 -2.27
CA ALA A 151 -13.59 11.34 -2.31
C ALA A 151 -13.92 12.23 -3.51
N GLY A 152 -14.99 11.92 -4.22
CA GLY A 152 -15.44 12.76 -5.32
C GLY A 152 -15.70 14.18 -4.87
N ALA A 153 -15.37 15.14 -5.71
CA ALA A 153 -15.64 16.54 -5.45
C ALA A 153 -17.16 16.71 -5.32
N LYS A 154 -17.64 17.08 -4.14
CA LYS A 154 -19.06 17.42 -3.96
C LYS A 154 -19.33 18.64 -4.83
N SER A 155 -20.05 18.47 -5.92
CA SER A 155 -20.77 19.56 -6.53
C SER A 155 -21.74 20.07 -5.47
N SER A 156 -21.95 21.42 -5.47
CA SER A 156 -22.89 22.16 -4.63
C SER A 156 -24.09 21.35 -4.10
N PRO A 157 -24.62 21.64 -2.90
CA PRO A 157 -25.61 20.80 -2.19
C PRO A 157 -26.92 20.52 -2.93
N ASP A 158 -27.12 21.09 -4.12
CA ASP A 158 -28.38 21.02 -4.87
C ASP A 158 -28.49 19.84 -5.86
N ASN A 159 -27.45 19.01 -6.05
CA ASN A 159 -27.51 17.91 -7.01
C ASN A 159 -27.95 16.60 -6.36
N LYS A 160 -29.26 16.38 -6.27
CA LYS A 160 -29.88 15.11 -5.90
C LYS A 160 -29.70 14.11 -7.04
N SER A 161 -28.61 13.35 -7.03
CA SER A 161 -28.46 12.21 -7.95
C SER A 161 -29.46 11.12 -7.59
N SER A 162 -30.21 10.67 -8.61
CA SER A 162 -31.20 9.60 -8.52
C SER A 162 -30.58 8.25 -8.07
N PRO A 163 -31.22 7.46 -7.19
CA PRO A 163 -30.62 6.25 -6.62
C PRO A 163 -30.50 5.07 -7.58
N ASP A 164 -31.24 5.07 -8.67
CA ASP A 164 -31.47 3.88 -9.52
C ASP A 164 -30.62 3.92 -10.79
N ASN A 165 -29.52 3.22 -10.77
CA ASN A 165 -28.62 2.89 -11.88
C ASN A 165 -27.19 3.47 -11.80
N LYS A 166 -26.65 3.66 -10.59
CA LYS A 166 -25.25 4.11 -10.44
C LYS A 166 -24.30 2.93 -10.67
N PRO A 167 -23.35 3.01 -11.62
CA PRO A 167 -22.31 1.98 -11.75
C PRO A 167 -21.59 1.83 -10.43
N ALA A 168 -21.12 0.60 -10.12
CA ALA A 168 -20.36 0.33 -8.90
C ALA A 168 -19.26 1.38 -8.73
N PRO A 169 -19.06 1.92 -7.50
CA PRO A 169 -18.04 2.93 -7.23
C PRO A 169 -16.68 2.51 -7.80
N ALA A 170 -15.89 3.45 -8.29
CA ALA A 170 -14.54 3.15 -8.80
C ALA A 170 -13.69 2.43 -7.75
N ALA A 171 -13.91 2.74 -6.47
CA ALA A 171 -13.25 2.10 -5.33
C ALA A 171 -13.43 0.57 -5.29
N SER A 172 -14.62 0.07 -5.67
CA SER A 172 -14.97 -1.36 -5.58
C SER A 172 -14.69 -2.17 -6.85
N ARG A 173 -14.03 -1.55 -7.83
CA ARG A 173 -13.61 -2.25 -9.05
C ARG A 173 -12.14 -2.65 -8.98
N PRO A 174 -11.80 -3.91 -9.30
CA PRO A 174 -10.41 -4.28 -9.48
C PRO A 174 -9.73 -3.42 -10.54
N LEU A 175 -8.50 -3.02 -10.30
CA LEU A 175 -7.64 -2.32 -11.25
C LEU A 175 -6.81 -3.27 -12.11
N GLY A 176 -6.78 -4.56 -11.75
CA GLY A 176 -5.98 -5.59 -12.41
C GLY A 176 -4.52 -5.60 -11.96
N LEU A 177 -4.24 -5.12 -10.76
CA LEU A 177 -2.92 -5.26 -10.14
C LEU A 177 -2.69 -6.74 -9.75
N ASP A 178 -1.45 -7.20 -9.81
CA ASP A 178 -1.13 -8.61 -9.51
C ASP A 178 -1.47 -8.99 -8.06
N TYR A 179 -1.37 -8.04 -7.14
CA TYR A 179 -1.84 -8.19 -5.77
C TYR A 179 -2.65 -6.96 -5.38
N GLU A 180 -3.91 -7.17 -4.97
CA GLU A 180 -4.84 -6.06 -4.87
C GLU A 180 -5.82 -6.21 -3.69
N ILE A 181 -5.98 -5.14 -2.92
CA ILE A 181 -7.05 -4.97 -1.93
C ILE A 181 -8.20 -4.24 -2.62
N VAL A 182 -9.36 -4.88 -2.72
CA VAL A 182 -10.55 -4.32 -3.38
C VAL A 182 -11.68 -4.23 -2.36
N PRO A 183 -12.08 -3.03 -1.92
CA PRO A 183 -13.24 -2.88 -1.06
C PRO A 183 -14.53 -3.22 -1.83
N ASP A 184 -15.54 -3.76 -1.14
CA ASP A 184 -16.83 -4.11 -1.75
C ASP A 184 -17.68 -2.86 -2.07
N ASP A 185 -17.42 -1.78 -1.34
CA ASP A 185 -18.05 -0.47 -1.50
C ASP A 185 -17.02 0.65 -1.26
N ASP A 186 -17.45 1.91 -1.27
CA ASP A 186 -16.55 3.03 -0.98
C ASP A 186 -16.45 3.27 0.54
N PRO A 187 -15.32 2.91 1.18
CA PRO A 187 -15.17 3.08 2.63
C PRO A 187 -15.10 4.55 3.07
N ALA A 188 -14.87 5.48 2.14
CA ALA A 188 -14.91 6.92 2.41
C ALA A 188 -16.33 7.50 2.42
N ALA A 189 -17.32 6.75 1.92
CA ALA A 189 -18.69 7.25 1.76
C ALA A 189 -19.62 6.93 2.95
N HIS A 190 -19.24 6.00 3.85
CA HIS A 190 -20.13 5.53 4.92
C HIS A 190 -19.40 5.12 6.20
N LEU A 191 -20.18 4.97 7.28
CA LEU A 191 -19.70 4.60 8.63
C LEU A 191 -19.77 3.09 8.93
N GLY A 192 -20.30 2.30 8.01
CA GLY A 192 -20.44 0.85 8.18
C GLY A 192 -19.11 0.10 8.28
N PRO A 193 -19.14 -1.23 8.49
CA PRO A 193 -17.94 -2.04 8.41
C PRO A 193 -17.28 -1.91 7.04
N VAL A 194 -15.96 -1.80 7.01
CA VAL A 194 -15.19 -1.85 5.76
C VAL A 194 -15.00 -3.30 5.38
N ARG A 195 -15.62 -3.70 4.25
CA ARG A 195 -15.53 -5.03 3.69
C ARG A 195 -14.78 -4.97 2.37
N GLY A 196 -14.14 -6.07 2.02
CA GLY A 196 -13.42 -6.15 0.76
C GLY A 196 -12.83 -7.52 0.53
N ARG A 197 -12.09 -7.63 -0.54
CA ARG A 197 -11.39 -8.86 -0.93
C ARG A 197 -9.92 -8.58 -1.21
N VAL A 198 -9.10 -9.57 -0.90
CA VAL A 198 -7.72 -9.64 -1.34
C VAL A 198 -7.66 -10.51 -2.59
N LEU A 199 -7.11 -9.97 -3.66
CA LEU A 199 -6.96 -10.66 -4.94
C LEU A 199 -5.48 -10.87 -5.25
N TYR A 200 -5.13 -12.07 -5.70
CA TYR A 200 -3.84 -12.39 -6.31
C TYR A 200 -4.07 -12.81 -7.75
N GLN A 201 -3.49 -12.09 -8.70
CA GLN A 201 -3.69 -12.30 -10.16
C GLN A 201 -5.18 -12.35 -10.53
N GLY A 202 -5.96 -11.43 -9.97
CA GLY A 202 -7.39 -11.31 -10.19
C GLY A 202 -8.26 -12.39 -9.52
N LYS A 203 -7.65 -13.33 -8.78
CA LYS A 203 -8.36 -14.40 -8.06
C LYS A 203 -8.39 -14.15 -6.57
N PRO A 204 -9.48 -14.52 -5.85
CA PRO A 204 -9.53 -14.44 -4.41
C PRO A 204 -8.37 -15.19 -3.74
N LEU A 205 -7.74 -14.57 -2.74
CA LEU A 205 -6.66 -15.17 -1.95
C LEU A 205 -7.13 -15.46 -0.54
N ALA A 206 -7.24 -16.74 -0.19
CA ALA A 206 -7.59 -17.19 1.16
C ALA A 206 -6.41 -17.11 2.13
N GLY A 207 -6.71 -16.80 3.41
CA GLY A 207 -5.76 -16.82 4.51
C GLY A 207 -4.74 -15.69 4.52
N ALA A 208 -4.87 -14.69 3.63
CA ALA A 208 -4.01 -13.52 3.65
C ALA A 208 -4.23 -12.70 4.95
N LEU A 209 -3.15 -12.31 5.62
CA LEU A 209 -3.25 -11.37 6.74
C LEU A 209 -3.55 -9.98 6.18
N VAL A 210 -4.65 -9.39 6.65
CA VAL A 210 -5.05 -8.03 6.32
C VAL A 210 -4.99 -7.19 7.60
N VAL A 211 -4.33 -6.05 7.54
CA VAL A 211 -4.12 -5.15 8.67
C VAL A 211 -4.72 -3.79 8.35
N ALA A 212 -5.55 -3.26 9.23
CA ALA A 212 -6.10 -1.90 9.12
C ALA A 212 -5.54 -1.03 10.25
N THR A 213 -4.81 0.01 9.89
CA THR A 213 -4.07 0.90 10.81
C THR A 213 -4.62 2.32 10.71
N PRO A 214 -5.14 2.92 11.81
CA PRO A 214 -5.53 4.32 11.83
C PRO A 214 -4.31 5.24 11.97
N ARG A 215 -4.31 6.35 11.25
CA ARG A 215 -3.19 7.31 11.26
C ARG A 215 -2.99 7.96 12.63
N ASP A 216 -4.07 8.32 13.28
CA ASP A 216 -4.07 9.05 14.56
C ASP A 216 -3.72 8.18 15.78
N GLN A 217 -3.82 6.85 15.63
CA GLN A 217 -3.51 5.89 16.70
C GLN A 217 -2.94 4.59 16.09
N PRO A 218 -1.70 4.58 15.62
CA PRO A 218 -1.13 3.42 14.92
C PRO A 218 -1.10 2.12 15.74
N THR A 219 -1.03 2.23 17.08
CA THR A 219 -1.11 1.08 18.00
C THR A 219 -2.48 0.41 18.03
N GLY A 220 -3.52 1.07 17.51
CA GLY A 220 -4.88 0.55 17.37
C GLY A 220 -5.13 -0.26 16.11
N ALA A 221 -4.09 -0.82 15.50
CA ALA A 221 -4.21 -1.63 14.29
C ALA A 221 -5.07 -2.89 14.52
N LEU A 222 -6.00 -3.13 13.61
CA LEU A 222 -6.86 -4.31 13.58
C LEU A 222 -6.30 -5.32 12.58
N ARG A 223 -6.43 -6.61 12.89
CA ARG A 223 -5.92 -7.70 12.07
C ARG A 223 -6.99 -8.76 11.84
N VAL A 224 -7.15 -9.20 10.59
CA VAL A 224 -8.02 -10.30 10.21
C VAL A 224 -7.34 -11.17 9.16
N ARG A 225 -7.84 -12.39 8.97
CA ARG A 225 -7.46 -13.22 7.83
C ARG A 225 -8.59 -13.22 6.81
N SER A 226 -8.25 -13.18 5.54
CA SER A 226 -9.22 -13.38 4.48
C SER A 226 -9.76 -14.82 4.50
N ASP A 227 -11.05 -14.96 4.22
CA ASP A 227 -11.71 -16.25 4.12
C ASP A 227 -11.41 -16.97 2.79
N ASP A 228 -12.08 -18.11 2.53
CA ASP A 228 -11.90 -18.91 1.32
C ASP A 228 -12.29 -18.16 0.01
N GLN A 229 -13.05 -17.09 0.13
CA GLN A 229 -13.41 -16.18 -0.98
C GLN A 229 -12.52 -14.95 -1.03
N GLY A 230 -11.42 -14.93 -0.27
CA GLY A 230 -10.52 -13.78 -0.14
C GLY A 230 -11.13 -12.61 0.61
N ALA A 231 -12.32 -12.76 1.19
CA ALA A 231 -13.06 -11.67 1.81
C ALA A 231 -12.55 -11.35 3.23
N PHE A 232 -12.60 -10.07 3.58
CA PHE A 232 -12.29 -9.56 4.91
C PHE A 232 -13.33 -8.52 5.36
N SER A 233 -13.42 -8.29 6.67
CA SER A 233 -14.29 -7.27 7.25
C SER A 233 -13.67 -6.65 8.48
N PHE A 234 -13.71 -5.30 8.57
CA PHE A 234 -13.30 -4.53 9.72
C PHE A 234 -14.45 -3.65 10.24
N ALA A 235 -14.76 -3.77 11.51
CA ALA A 235 -15.56 -2.76 12.22
C ALA A 235 -14.62 -1.65 12.69
N LEU A 236 -14.36 -0.65 11.85
CA LEU A 236 -13.47 0.46 12.19
C LEU A 236 -14.15 1.37 13.21
N PRO A 237 -13.54 1.58 14.39
CA PRO A 237 -14.21 2.24 15.53
C PRO A 237 -14.34 3.77 15.38
N ARG A 238 -13.66 4.36 14.38
CA ARG A 238 -13.57 5.82 14.23
C ARG A 238 -13.50 6.25 12.76
N GLY A 239 -13.75 7.53 12.51
CA GLY A 239 -13.40 8.20 11.26
C GLY A 239 -11.92 8.53 11.16
N GLY A 240 -11.54 9.28 10.11
CA GLY A 240 -10.17 9.69 9.83
C GLY A 240 -9.46 8.77 8.83
N VAL A 241 -8.17 8.98 8.68
CA VAL A 241 -7.36 8.31 7.66
C VAL A 241 -6.95 6.92 8.11
N TRP A 242 -7.19 5.94 7.25
CA TRP A 242 -6.87 4.53 7.46
C TRP A 242 -5.96 4.01 6.35
N LEU A 243 -5.06 3.12 6.73
CA LEU A 243 -4.23 2.31 5.84
C LEU A 243 -4.60 0.85 6.01
N ILE A 244 -5.02 0.19 4.94
CA ILE A 244 -5.17 -1.27 4.92
C ILE A 244 -3.97 -1.85 4.16
N THR A 245 -3.30 -2.83 4.74
CA THR A 245 -2.15 -3.51 4.13
C THR A 245 -2.32 -5.02 4.12
N SER A 246 -1.68 -5.67 3.17
CA SER A 246 -1.55 -7.13 3.10
C SER A 246 -0.30 -7.49 2.32
N VAL A 247 0.38 -8.55 2.74
CA VAL A 247 1.57 -9.06 2.06
C VAL A 247 1.34 -10.50 1.65
N HIS A 248 1.73 -10.82 0.43
CA HIS A 248 1.75 -12.16 -0.12
C HIS A 248 3.14 -12.49 -0.62
N MET A 249 3.55 -13.74 -0.50
CA MET A 249 4.86 -14.19 -0.98
C MET A 249 4.71 -15.53 -1.69
N VAL A 250 5.37 -15.65 -2.82
CA VAL A 250 5.40 -16.86 -3.65
C VAL A 250 6.84 -17.20 -4.02
N ARG A 251 7.11 -18.44 -4.37
CA ARG A 251 8.39 -18.80 -4.98
C ARG A 251 8.57 -18.02 -6.26
N ALA A 252 9.75 -17.44 -6.41
CA ALA A 252 10.13 -16.80 -7.65
C ALA A 252 10.24 -17.82 -8.80
N SER A 253 10.15 -17.33 -10.03
CA SER A 253 10.34 -18.15 -11.22
C SER A 253 11.68 -18.86 -11.19
N PHE A 254 11.77 -20.07 -11.79
CA PHE A 254 13.02 -20.82 -11.91
C PHE A 254 14.15 -20.03 -12.59
N PHE A 255 13.81 -19.02 -13.38
CA PHE A 255 14.77 -18.15 -14.06
C PHE A 255 15.14 -16.90 -13.26
N SER A 256 14.54 -16.69 -12.08
CA SER A 256 14.87 -15.58 -11.17
C SER A 256 16.20 -15.87 -10.46
N THR A 257 16.89 -14.78 -10.11
CA THR A 257 18.06 -14.81 -9.23
C THR A 257 17.67 -14.83 -7.74
N GLU A 258 16.43 -14.42 -7.46
CA GLU A 258 15.87 -14.42 -6.12
C GLU A 258 15.08 -15.72 -5.85
N ASP A 259 14.96 -16.08 -4.57
CA ASP A 259 14.19 -17.26 -4.13
C ASP A 259 12.69 -16.99 -4.10
N TRP A 260 12.30 -15.74 -3.84
CA TRP A 260 10.94 -15.33 -3.55
C TRP A 260 10.54 -14.06 -4.28
N ASP A 261 9.27 -13.99 -4.67
CA ASP A 261 8.59 -12.75 -5.04
C ASP A 261 7.64 -12.37 -3.91
N SER A 262 7.83 -11.19 -3.31
CA SER A 262 6.92 -10.63 -2.31
C SER A 262 6.09 -9.50 -2.89
N LEU A 263 4.79 -9.54 -2.64
CA LEU A 263 3.80 -8.63 -3.17
C LEU A 263 3.15 -7.87 -2.01
N TRP A 264 3.27 -6.56 -2.03
CA TRP A 264 2.86 -5.65 -0.96
C TRP A 264 1.68 -4.80 -1.43
N ALA A 265 0.48 -5.10 -0.98
CA ALA A 265 -0.70 -4.33 -1.30
C ALA A 265 -1.05 -3.34 -0.18
N SER A 266 -1.44 -2.12 -0.56
CA SER A 266 -1.96 -1.13 0.36
C SER A 266 -3.15 -0.37 -0.21
N LEU A 267 -4.02 0.12 0.69
CA LEU A 267 -5.15 0.97 0.37
C LEU A 267 -5.27 2.05 1.45
N THR A 268 -5.13 3.32 1.06
CA THR A 268 -5.34 4.48 1.92
C THR A 268 -6.64 5.18 1.60
N PHE A 269 -7.37 5.62 2.63
CA PHE A 269 -8.60 6.41 2.48
C PHE A 269 -8.88 7.21 3.75
N ASP A 270 -9.67 8.26 3.62
CA ASP A 270 -10.22 9.01 4.74
C ASP A 270 -11.72 8.76 4.82
N ARG A 271 -12.21 8.33 5.97
CA ARG A 271 -13.63 8.05 6.18
C ARG A 271 -14.26 9.02 7.16
N PRO A 272 -15.58 9.31 7.01
CA PRO A 272 -16.28 10.17 7.94
C PRO A 272 -16.22 9.61 9.38
N GLY A 273 -16.19 10.50 10.36
CA GLY A 273 -16.37 10.15 11.76
C GLY A 273 -17.85 9.97 12.11
N PRO A 274 -18.17 9.35 13.28
CA PRO A 274 -19.52 9.37 13.81
C PRO A 274 -19.95 10.84 14.00
N PRO A 275 -21.25 11.17 13.81
CA PRO A 275 -21.74 12.50 14.14
C PRO A 275 -21.46 12.81 15.61
N GLN A 276 -20.95 14.02 15.86
CA GLN A 276 -20.71 14.54 17.21
C GLN A 276 -22.01 14.93 17.85
#